data_37531b9173334bf1b0274891a2595796
#
_entry.id   37531b9173334bf1b0274891a2595796
#
_cell.length_a   1.000
_cell.length_b   1.000
_cell.length_c   1.000
_cell.angle_alpha   90.00
_cell.angle_beta   90.00
_cell.angle_gamma   90.00
#
_symmetry.space_group_name_H-M   'P 1'
#
loop_
_entity.id
_entity.type
_entity.pdbx_description
1 polymer ?
#
loop_
_entity_poly.entity_id
_entity_poly.type
_entity_poly.pdbx_seq_one_letter_code
_entity_poly.pdbx_strand_id
1 'polypeptide(L)'
;MSKAFLVLADGTVFEGTSIGAEGSTIGETVFTTGMTGYLETLTDPSYFGQIVTQTFPLIGNYGVIPEDFESRKCFLKGYIVRELCSLPSNFRCQSDLDSYLKSQNIVGIAEIDTRALTKKLRESGVMNGMIISGIEKPVIENSLLEKIKAYRVEQSVETVSTSTQLSEKQNVVKDYPEINHHIFHSDKQIKIVLWDFGAKYNIPRELEKRNAEVITVPYSYTADDILKLDPDGIMLSNGPGDPADNTGVIAEIAKLVQYNIDAQASGKKMVPIFGICLGHQLLALARGCKTSKLKYGHRGGNHPVKEVETGRVFITSQNHGYAVQCDNLPSFAKLAFYNSNDKTCEGITYTDIPAFSVQFHPEACGGPHDTNFLFDKFIQNILTNKEAK
;
A
#
# COMPACT_ATOMS: atom_id res chain seq x y z
N MET A 1 2.81 31.25 -12.21
CA MET A 1 3.18 30.17 -11.23
C MET A 1 4.61 30.43 -10.79
N SER A 2 4.92 30.19 -9.51
CA SER A 2 6.26 30.38 -8.95
C SER A 2 7.18 29.22 -9.34
N LYS A 3 8.51 29.46 -9.33
CA LYS A 3 9.48 28.41 -9.56
C LYS A 3 9.50 27.39 -8.41
N ALA A 4 9.82 26.15 -8.74
CA ALA A 4 10.12 25.11 -7.78
C ALA A 4 11.35 24.31 -8.20
N PHE A 5 12.01 23.70 -7.23
CA PHE A 5 13.23 22.93 -7.45
C PHE A 5 13.14 21.61 -6.70
N LEU A 6 13.48 20.51 -7.36
CA LEU A 6 13.76 19.23 -6.72
C LEU A 6 15.26 19.07 -6.59
N VAL A 7 15.75 18.96 -5.36
CA VAL A 7 17.15 18.70 -5.04
C VAL A 7 17.27 17.27 -4.53
N LEU A 8 18.03 16.43 -5.20
CA LEU A 8 18.29 15.05 -4.78
C LEU A 8 19.50 14.97 -3.85
N ALA A 9 19.59 13.89 -3.06
CA ALA A 9 20.67 13.66 -2.10
C ALA A 9 22.08 13.63 -2.71
N ASP A 10 22.21 13.38 -4.01
CA ASP A 10 23.49 13.43 -4.75
C ASP A 10 23.83 14.81 -5.33
N GLY A 11 23.01 15.83 -5.04
CA GLY A 11 23.17 17.19 -5.53
C GLY A 11 22.56 17.48 -6.90
N THR A 12 21.92 16.50 -7.54
CA THR A 12 21.19 16.74 -8.80
C THR A 12 19.97 17.63 -8.55
N VAL A 13 19.78 18.63 -9.42
CA VAL A 13 18.69 19.59 -9.33
C VAL A 13 17.83 19.52 -10.59
N PHE A 14 16.52 19.49 -10.39
CA PHE A 14 15.52 19.69 -11.45
C PHE A 14 14.79 20.99 -11.16
N GLU A 15 14.75 21.91 -12.13
CA GLU A 15 13.95 23.13 -12.08
C GLU A 15 12.62 22.91 -12.78
N GLY A 16 11.54 23.42 -12.21
CA GLY A 16 10.19 23.35 -12.74
C GLY A 16 9.28 24.41 -12.13
N THR A 17 7.98 24.16 -12.21
CA THR A 17 6.92 25.04 -11.76
C THR A 17 6.26 24.49 -10.48
N SER A 18 6.01 25.37 -9.51
CA SER A 18 5.34 25.03 -8.26
C SER A 18 3.88 24.66 -8.49
N ILE A 19 3.45 23.57 -7.91
CA ILE A 19 2.07 23.12 -7.78
C ILE A 19 1.75 22.78 -6.34
N GLY A 20 0.47 22.80 -5.96
CA GLY A 20 0.06 22.54 -4.59
C GLY A 20 0.47 23.62 -3.61
N ALA A 21 0.82 23.27 -2.39
CA ALA A 21 1.22 24.21 -1.34
C ALA A 21 2.61 24.81 -1.59
N GLU A 22 2.80 26.06 -1.18
CA GLU A 22 4.13 26.69 -1.17
C GLU A 22 4.94 26.24 0.04
N GLY A 23 6.27 26.18 -0.13
CA GLY A 23 7.20 25.85 0.95
C GLY A 23 8.21 24.79 0.54
N SER A 24 8.61 23.96 1.52
CA SER A 24 9.57 22.90 1.26
C SER A 24 9.23 21.61 1.98
N THR A 25 9.59 20.49 1.37
CA THR A 25 9.36 19.15 1.93
C THR A 25 10.53 18.23 1.59
N ILE A 26 10.86 17.31 2.52
CA ILE A 26 11.88 16.27 2.31
C ILE A 26 11.18 14.91 2.38
N GLY A 27 11.59 13.99 1.50
CA GLY A 27 11.08 12.63 1.47
C GLY A 27 11.96 11.68 0.65
N GLU A 28 11.72 10.38 0.76
CA GLU A 28 12.30 9.40 -0.16
C GLU A 28 11.64 9.57 -1.52
N THR A 29 12.42 9.92 -2.55
CA THR A 29 11.92 10.14 -3.92
C THR A 29 11.73 8.81 -4.61
N VAL A 30 10.48 8.52 -4.97
CA VAL A 30 10.08 7.29 -5.64
C VAL A 30 9.30 7.60 -6.92
N PHE A 31 9.07 6.59 -7.76
CA PHE A 31 8.26 6.76 -8.96
C PHE A 31 7.22 5.63 -9.09
N THR A 32 6.08 5.92 -9.70
CA THR A 32 5.08 4.94 -10.09
C THR A 32 4.86 4.97 -11.60
N THR A 33 4.62 3.80 -12.18
CA THR A 33 4.40 3.62 -13.62
C THR A 33 2.92 3.47 -13.98
N GLY A 34 2.01 3.68 -13.04
CA GLY A 34 0.57 3.69 -13.29
C GLY A 34 0.17 4.74 -14.33
N MET A 35 -0.66 4.37 -15.30
CA MET A 35 -1.19 5.31 -16.30
C MET A 35 -2.49 5.98 -15.82
N THR A 36 -3.14 5.39 -14.84
CA THR A 36 -4.39 5.83 -14.21
C THR A 36 -4.26 5.73 -12.70
N GLY A 37 -5.25 6.19 -11.95
CA GLY A 37 -5.26 6.00 -10.49
C GLY A 37 -4.35 6.97 -9.75
N TYR A 38 -4.23 8.22 -10.20
CA TYR A 38 -3.42 9.20 -9.48
C TYR A 38 -4.06 9.65 -8.15
N LEU A 39 -5.38 9.58 -8.02
CA LEU A 39 -6.07 9.87 -6.75
C LEU A 39 -5.84 8.77 -5.73
N GLU A 40 -5.90 7.52 -6.16
CA GLU A 40 -5.56 6.36 -5.37
C GLU A 40 -4.10 6.42 -4.93
N THR A 41 -3.17 6.82 -5.82
CA THR A 41 -1.76 7.05 -5.46
C THR A 41 -1.60 8.14 -4.41
N LEU A 42 -2.28 9.28 -4.56
CA LEU A 42 -2.20 10.42 -3.65
C LEU A 42 -2.72 10.08 -2.24
N THR A 43 -3.74 9.25 -2.18
CA THR A 43 -4.42 8.90 -0.93
C THR A 43 -4.02 7.53 -0.37
N ASP A 44 -3.08 6.81 -1.01
CA ASP A 44 -2.52 5.56 -0.48
C ASP A 44 -1.59 5.83 0.70
N PRO A 45 -1.92 5.37 1.93
CA PRO A 45 -1.09 5.58 3.11
C PRO A 45 0.31 4.97 2.98
N SER A 46 0.51 3.98 2.11
CA SER A 46 1.80 3.34 1.87
C SER A 46 2.86 4.29 1.30
N TYR A 47 2.45 5.47 0.79
CA TYR A 47 3.38 6.53 0.37
C TYR A 47 3.78 7.49 1.51
N PHE A 48 3.43 7.21 2.76
CA PHE A 48 3.86 8.04 3.88
C PHE A 48 5.39 8.23 3.89
N GLY A 49 5.81 9.48 4.02
CA GLY A 49 7.23 9.83 4.03
C GLY A 49 7.90 9.94 2.66
N GLN A 50 7.19 9.71 1.56
CA GLN A 50 7.75 9.68 0.20
C GLN A 50 7.36 10.90 -0.64
N ILE A 51 8.24 11.29 -1.54
CA ILE A 51 7.96 12.21 -2.66
C ILE A 51 7.69 11.35 -3.89
N VAL A 52 6.47 11.41 -4.41
CA VAL A 52 6.00 10.49 -5.45
C VAL A 52 6.06 11.15 -6.82
N THR A 53 6.76 10.51 -7.76
CA THR A 53 6.83 10.91 -9.17
C THR A 53 5.85 10.08 -10.00
N GLN A 54 4.92 10.76 -10.68
CA GLN A 54 4.09 10.13 -11.71
C GLN A 54 4.87 10.11 -13.02
N THR A 55 5.03 8.92 -13.60
CA THR A 55 5.73 8.79 -14.89
C THR A 55 4.82 9.02 -16.09
N PHE A 56 3.50 8.90 -15.91
CA PHE A 56 2.54 9.25 -16.95
C PHE A 56 2.60 10.77 -17.21
N PRO A 57 2.65 11.20 -18.48
CA PRO A 57 2.98 12.59 -18.79
C PRO A 57 1.97 13.62 -18.29
N LEU A 58 0.66 13.36 -18.45
CA LEU A 58 -0.41 14.29 -18.07
C LEU A 58 -1.17 13.76 -16.87
N ILE A 59 -1.16 14.50 -15.77
CA ILE A 59 -1.84 14.16 -14.52
C ILE A 59 -2.89 15.22 -14.19
N GLY A 60 -4.02 14.80 -13.58
CA GLY A 60 -5.12 15.68 -13.20
C GLY A 60 -6.23 15.79 -14.25
N ASN A 61 -6.15 15.06 -15.36
CA ASN A 61 -7.07 15.17 -16.49
C ASN A 61 -8.54 14.84 -16.19
N TYR A 62 -8.82 13.98 -15.21
CA TYR A 62 -10.19 13.70 -14.74
C TYR A 62 -10.55 14.41 -13.41
N GLY A 63 -9.65 15.27 -12.91
CA GLY A 63 -9.88 16.06 -11.70
C GLY A 63 -9.83 15.25 -10.42
N VAL A 64 -10.46 15.78 -9.39
CA VAL A 64 -10.54 15.14 -8.06
C VAL A 64 -11.93 14.54 -7.88
N ILE A 65 -11.94 13.26 -7.52
CA ILE A 65 -13.13 12.44 -7.33
C ILE A 65 -12.98 11.77 -5.96
N PRO A 66 -13.64 12.29 -4.90
CA PRO A 66 -13.47 11.79 -3.53
C PRO A 66 -13.84 10.31 -3.35
N GLU A 67 -14.74 9.78 -4.18
CA GLU A 67 -15.12 8.36 -4.17
C GLU A 67 -13.95 7.43 -4.51
N ASP A 68 -12.96 7.94 -5.25
CA ASP A 68 -11.78 7.18 -5.66
C ASP A 68 -10.66 7.24 -4.60
N PHE A 69 -10.89 7.89 -3.45
CA PHE A 69 -9.89 7.97 -2.38
C PHE A 69 -9.72 6.63 -1.65
N GLU A 70 -8.47 6.36 -1.32
CA GLU A 70 -8.05 5.16 -0.57
C GLU A 70 -7.81 5.41 0.91
N SER A 71 -7.90 6.67 1.37
CA SER A 71 -7.81 7.03 2.77
C SER A 71 -8.33 8.44 3.07
N ARG A 72 -8.34 8.80 4.35
CA ARG A 72 -8.87 10.08 4.86
C ARG A 72 -8.15 11.34 4.38
N LYS A 73 -6.89 11.23 3.90
CA LYS A 73 -6.05 12.35 3.44
C LYS A 73 -4.85 11.88 2.63
N CYS A 74 -4.13 12.81 2.02
CA CYS A 74 -2.80 12.53 1.46
C CYS A 74 -1.77 12.31 2.58
N PHE A 75 -1.02 11.22 2.52
CA PHE A 75 0.05 10.90 3.47
C PHE A 75 1.44 11.08 2.88
N LEU A 76 1.57 11.24 1.57
CA LEU A 76 2.85 11.51 0.91
C LEU A 76 3.42 12.89 1.30
N LYS A 77 4.73 13.06 1.13
CA LYS A 77 5.45 14.30 1.47
C LYS A 77 5.44 15.32 0.34
N GLY A 78 5.48 14.85 -0.90
CA GLY A 78 5.52 15.74 -2.06
C GLY A 78 5.10 15.02 -3.34
N TYR A 79 4.78 15.79 -4.36
CA TYR A 79 4.24 15.26 -5.60
C TYR A 79 4.96 15.83 -6.82
N ILE A 80 5.32 14.97 -7.76
CA ILE A 80 6.09 15.33 -8.95
C ILE A 80 5.35 14.84 -10.18
N VAL A 81 5.08 15.76 -11.11
CA VAL A 81 4.45 15.48 -12.40
C VAL A 81 5.21 16.14 -13.54
N ARG A 82 5.09 15.61 -14.75
CA ARG A 82 5.60 16.28 -15.94
C ARG A 82 4.68 17.43 -16.35
N GLU A 83 3.39 17.15 -16.47
CA GLU A 83 2.37 18.12 -16.85
C GLU A 83 1.15 17.96 -15.94
N LEU A 84 0.68 19.08 -15.41
CA LEU A 84 -0.54 19.16 -14.62
C LEU A 84 -1.68 19.69 -15.48
N CYS A 85 -2.77 18.96 -15.57
CA CYS A 85 -3.96 19.38 -16.29
C CYS A 85 -4.64 20.56 -15.56
N SER A 86 -4.76 21.70 -16.23
CA SER A 86 -5.39 22.90 -15.68
C SER A 86 -6.92 22.91 -15.82
N LEU A 87 -7.48 22.14 -16.74
CA LEU A 87 -8.91 22.06 -17.03
C LEU A 87 -9.35 20.60 -17.07
N PRO A 88 -9.59 19.95 -15.90
CA PRO A 88 -10.04 18.58 -15.85
C PRO A 88 -11.43 18.41 -16.45
N SER A 89 -11.68 17.25 -17.06
CA SER A 89 -12.97 16.90 -17.65
C SER A 89 -13.39 15.49 -17.27
N ASN A 90 -14.34 15.38 -16.35
CA ASN A 90 -15.01 14.15 -15.95
C ASN A 90 -16.33 14.50 -15.27
N PHE A 91 -17.38 13.70 -15.50
CA PHE A 91 -18.70 13.96 -14.91
C PHE A 91 -18.74 13.85 -13.38
N ARG A 92 -17.76 13.18 -12.75
CA ARG A 92 -17.59 13.06 -11.29
C ARG A 92 -16.63 14.09 -10.70
N CYS A 93 -15.96 14.89 -11.54
CA CYS A 93 -14.96 15.85 -11.10
C CYS A 93 -15.57 16.90 -10.16
N GLN A 94 -15.00 17.07 -8.96
CA GLN A 94 -15.42 18.05 -7.97
C GLN A 94 -14.45 19.24 -7.87
N SER A 95 -13.16 19.04 -8.18
CA SER A 95 -12.14 20.11 -8.20
C SER A 95 -10.95 19.74 -9.07
N ASP A 96 -10.10 20.73 -9.36
CA ASP A 96 -8.80 20.49 -9.98
C ASP A 96 -7.77 19.95 -8.96
N LEU A 97 -6.70 19.34 -9.48
CA LEU A 97 -5.71 18.67 -8.65
C LEU A 97 -4.81 19.65 -7.89
N ASP A 98 -4.50 20.83 -8.44
CA ASP A 98 -3.66 21.84 -7.76
C ASP A 98 -4.36 22.36 -6.50
N SER A 99 -5.66 22.68 -6.61
CA SER A 99 -6.50 23.08 -5.47
C SER A 99 -6.57 22.00 -4.40
N TYR A 100 -6.67 20.73 -4.81
CA TYR A 100 -6.68 19.61 -3.87
C TYR A 100 -5.33 19.47 -3.14
N LEU A 101 -4.20 19.50 -3.86
CA LEU A 101 -2.87 19.43 -3.25
C LEU A 101 -2.66 20.58 -2.24
N LYS A 102 -3.12 21.80 -2.57
CA LYS A 102 -3.11 22.95 -1.65
C LYS A 102 -3.92 22.68 -0.38
N SER A 103 -5.13 22.14 -0.53
CA SER A 103 -6.00 21.81 0.60
C SER A 103 -5.39 20.75 1.54
N GLN A 104 -4.58 19.86 0.98
CA GLN A 104 -3.87 18.81 1.73
C GLN A 104 -2.47 19.24 2.21
N ASN A 105 -2.07 20.49 1.96
CA ASN A 105 -0.74 21.03 2.28
C ASN A 105 0.41 20.22 1.65
N ILE A 106 0.22 19.73 0.43
CA ILE A 106 1.21 18.96 -0.31
C ILE A 106 2.00 19.89 -1.23
N VAL A 107 3.31 19.95 -1.03
CA VAL A 107 4.23 20.68 -1.90
C VAL A 107 4.53 19.85 -3.14
N GLY A 108 4.41 20.44 -4.32
CA GLY A 108 4.64 19.71 -5.56
C GLY A 108 5.41 20.52 -6.60
N ILE A 109 5.86 19.82 -7.64
CA ILE A 109 6.59 20.36 -8.77
C ILE A 109 6.12 19.74 -10.07
N ALA A 110 5.85 20.56 -11.06
CA ALA A 110 5.51 20.20 -12.43
C ALA A 110 6.58 20.68 -13.42
N GLU A 111 6.45 20.29 -14.68
CA GLU A 111 7.28 20.72 -15.81
C GLU A 111 8.76 20.29 -15.70
N ILE A 112 9.05 19.23 -14.96
CA ILE A 112 10.38 18.62 -14.94
C ILE A 112 10.45 17.40 -15.88
N ASP A 113 11.66 17.00 -16.23
CA ASP A 113 11.90 15.77 -16.97
C ASP A 113 11.76 14.55 -16.03
N THR A 114 10.50 14.09 -15.85
CA THR A 114 10.19 12.91 -15.03
C THR A 114 10.80 11.63 -15.58
N ARG A 115 11.08 11.54 -16.90
CA ARG A 115 11.78 10.41 -17.51
C ARG A 115 13.25 10.36 -17.09
N ALA A 116 13.95 11.50 -17.12
CA ALA A 116 15.34 11.60 -16.63
C ALA A 116 15.43 11.26 -15.14
N LEU A 117 14.51 11.79 -14.32
CA LEU A 117 14.42 11.49 -12.90
C LEU A 117 14.19 9.99 -12.67
N THR A 118 13.22 9.39 -13.34
CA THR A 118 12.91 7.95 -13.22
C THR A 118 14.10 7.08 -13.61
N LYS A 119 14.78 7.43 -14.72
CA LYS A 119 15.99 6.71 -15.16
C LYS A 119 17.07 6.76 -14.09
N LYS A 120 17.32 7.94 -13.50
CA LYS A 120 18.28 8.13 -12.43
C LYS A 120 17.94 7.28 -11.20
N LEU A 121 16.69 7.30 -10.71
CA LEU A 121 16.25 6.49 -9.57
C LEU A 121 16.36 4.99 -9.84
N ARG A 122 16.08 4.54 -11.07
CA ARG A 122 16.22 3.14 -11.45
C ARG A 122 17.69 2.69 -11.48
N GLU A 123 18.59 3.54 -11.97
CA GLU A 123 20.02 3.24 -12.08
C GLU A 123 20.75 3.31 -10.73
N SER A 124 20.45 4.33 -9.93
CA SER A 124 21.13 4.59 -8.65
C SER A 124 20.42 3.99 -7.43
N GLY A 125 19.17 3.58 -7.58
CA GLY A 125 18.25 3.25 -6.49
C GLY A 125 17.43 4.47 -6.06
N VAL A 126 16.37 4.24 -5.26
CA VAL A 126 15.62 5.33 -4.64
C VAL A 126 16.53 6.15 -3.73
N MET A 127 16.33 7.45 -3.70
CA MET A 127 17.13 8.36 -2.87
C MET A 127 16.25 9.48 -2.30
N ASN A 128 16.70 10.06 -1.20
CA ASN A 128 16.02 11.20 -0.62
C ASN A 128 16.12 12.41 -1.54
N GLY A 129 15.08 13.24 -1.50
CA GLY A 129 15.01 14.50 -2.20
C GLY A 129 14.30 15.57 -1.38
N MET A 130 14.42 16.80 -1.80
CA MET A 130 13.72 17.95 -1.24
C MET A 130 13.09 18.75 -2.37
N ILE A 131 11.79 19.01 -2.27
CA ILE A 131 11.11 20.00 -3.12
C ILE A 131 11.14 21.33 -2.38
N ILE A 132 11.50 22.41 -3.08
CA ILE A 132 11.52 23.79 -2.57
C ILE A 132 10.79 24.67 -3.58
N SER A 133 9.77 25.41 -3.14
CA SER A 133 9.03 26.34 -3.98
C SER A 133 9.07 27.77 -3.43
N GLY A 134 8.69 28.76 -4.26
CA GLY A 134 8.63 30.16 -3.85
C GLY A 134 9.99 30.86 -3.74
N ILE A 135 11.05 30.31 -4.36
CA ILE A 135 12.39 30.90 -4.41
C ILE A 135 12.89 31.00 -5.85
N GLU A 136 13.77 31.95 -6.12
CA GLU A 136 14.35 32.15 -7.46
C GLU A 136 15.36 31.08 -7.83
N LYS A 137 16.19 30.66 -6.87
CA LYS A 137 17.20 29.60 -7.03
C LYS A 137 17.63 29.04 -5.67
N PRO A 138 17.70 27.72 -5.48
CA PRO A 138 18.21 27.16 -4.25
C PRO A 138 19.73 27.34 -4.13
N VAL A 139 20.21 27.61 -2.93
CA VAL A 139 21.63 27.54 -2.59
C VAL A 139 21.92 26.11 -2.15
N ILE A 140 22.70 25.38 -2.93
CA ILE A 140 23.06 23.98 -2.67
C ILE A 140 24.34 23.92 -1.86
N GLU A 141 24.20 24.04 -0.55
CA GLU A 141 25.30 23.85 0.39
C GLU A 141 25.40 22.40 0.86
N ASN A 142 26.59 22.02 1.35
CA ASN A 142 26.78 20.68 1.92
C ASN A 142 25.82 20.40 3.08
N SER A 143 25.49 21.40 3.89
CA SER A 143 24.52 21.32 4.98
C SER A 143 23.13 20.88 4.51
N LEU A 144 22.68 21.41 3.37
CA LEU A 144 21.40 21.01 2.76
C LEU A 144 21.45 19.56 2.28
N LEU A 145 22.52 19.17 1.60
CA LEU A 145 22.68 17.80 1.11
C LEU A 145 22.74 16.78 2.26
N GLU A 146 23.45 17.10 3.33
CA GLU A 146 23.49 16.25 4.54
C GLU A 146 22.11 16.13 5.20
N LYS A 147 21.33 17.22 5.27
CA LYS A 147 19.96 17.19 5.76
C LYS A 147 19.07 16.26 4.91
N ILE A 148 19.20 16.31 3.58
CA ILE A 148 18.45 15.44 2.67
C ILE A 148 18.88 13.98 2.86
N LYS A 149 20.19 13.69 2.91
CA LYS A 149 20.71 12.33 3.11
C LYS A 149 20.29 11.72 4.44
N ALA A 150 20.21 12.52 5.49
CA ALA A 150 19.86 12.07 6.84
C ALA A 150 18.39 11.72 7.02
N TYR A 151 17.50 12.12 6.08
CA TYR A 151 16.08 11.84 6.19
C TYR A 151 15.80 10.34 6.29
N ARG A 152 14.92 9.98 7.23
CA ARG A 152 14.40 8.61 7.41
C ARG A 152 12.89 8.68 7.62
N VAL A 153 12.21 7.65 7.18
CA VAL A 153 10.78 7.47 7.45
C VAL A 153 10.67 6.77 8.80
N GLU A 154 10.12 7.46 9.79
CA GLU A 154 9.95 6.97 11.15
C GLU A 154 8.48 6.99 11.55
N GLN A 155 8.07 6.13 12.49
CA GLN A 155 6.71 6.05 13.04
C GLN A 155 5.62 6.00 11.95
N SER A 156 5.91 5.28 10.86
CA SER A 156 5.08 5.29 9.68
C SER A 156 3.71 4.66 9.93
N VAL A 157 3.66 3.44 10.47
CA VAL A 157 2.42 2.71 10.77
C VAL A 157 1.63 3.44 11.85
N GLU A 158 2.28 3.91 12.91
CA GLU A 158 1.65 4.68 13.98
C GLU A 158 0.93 5.93 13.47
N THR A 159 1.54 6.64 12.51
CA THR A 159 0.99 7.89 11.95
C THR A 159 -0.21 7.65 11.02
N VAL A 160 -0.21 6.56 10.25
CA VAL A 160 -1.24 6.33 9.23
C VAL A 160 -2.41 5.51 9.74
N SER A 161 -2.21 4.65 10.71
CA SER A 161 -3.24 3.80 11.31
C SER A 161 -4.39 4.63 11.90
N THR A 162 -5.56 4.02 12.02
CA THR A 162 -6.67 4.61 12.79
C THR A 162 -6.29 4.75 14.26
N SER A 163 -6.84 5.75 14.94
CA SER A 163 -6.61 5.95 16.38
C SER A 163 -7.62 5.21 17.27
N THR A 164 -8.73 4.77 16.70
CA THR A 164 -9.83 4.11 17.41
C THR A 164 -10.36 2.94 16.60
N GLN A 165 -11.04 2.01 17.26
CA GLN A 165 -11.77 0.96 16.57
C GLN A 165 -12.91 1.57 15.74
N LEU A 166 -13.03 1.12 14.49
CA LEU A 166 -14.08 1.52 13.56
C LEU A 166 -14.92 0.28 13.23
N SER A 167 -16.24 0.37 13.41
CA SER A 167 -17.21 -0.69 13.09
C SER A 167 -18.25 -0.23 12.08
N GLU A 168 -18.15 1.00 11.59
CA GLU A 168 -19.06 1.52 10.58
C GLU A 168 -18.65 1.03 9.20
N LYS A 169 -19.65 0.68 8.38
CA LYS A 169 -19.46 0.45 6.95
C LYS A 169 -18.79 1.71 6.37
N GLN A 170 -17.56 1.58 6.00
CA GLN A 170 -16.86 2.65 5.30
C GLN A 170 -17.67 2.89 4.02
N ASN A 171 -18.17 4.12 3.84
CA ASN A 171 -19.10 4.51 2.78
C ASN A 171 -18.86 3.70 1.51
N VAL A 172 -19.63 2.64 1.35
CA VAL A 172 -19.63 1.85 0.12
C VAL A 172 -20.07 2.82 -0.93
N VAL A 173 -19.19 3.14 -1.84
CA VAL A 173 -19.53 3.93 -3.03
C VAL A 173 -20.74 3.24 -3.64
N LYS A 174 -21.86 3.97 -3.73
CA LYS A 174 -23.08 3.47 -4.33
C LYS A 174 -22.76 2.98 -5.73
N ASP A 175 -22.94 1.69 -5.92
CA ASP A 175 -23.18 0.99 -7.18
C ASP A 175 -22.55 1.63 -8.43
N TYR A 176 -21.24 1.45 -8.63
CA TYR A 176 -20.78 1.34 -10.00
C TYR A 176 -21.32 0.04 -10.58
N PRO A 177 -21.83 0.05 -11.84
CA PRO A 177 -22.21 -1.17 -12.50
C PRO A 177 -21.02 -2.13 -12.39
N GLU A 178 -21.19 -3.19 -11.64
CA GLU A 178 -20.17 -4.20 -11.41
C GLU A 178 -19.67 -4.64 -12.78
N ILE A 179 -18.42 -4.39 -13.07
CA ILE A 179 -17.73 -5.14 -14.11
C ILE A 179 -17.82 -6.57 -13.61
N ASN A 180 -18.65 -7.39 -14.30
CA ASN A 180 -19.05 -8.74 -13.92
C ASN A 180 -17.87 -9.62 -13.50
N HIS A 181 -17.40 -9.47 -12.29
CA HIS A 181 -16.63 -10.48 -11.60
C HIS A 181 -17.61 -11.24 -10.73
N HIS A 182 -17.68 -12.55 -10.87
CA HIS A 182 -18.41 -13.40 -9.96
C HIS A 182 -17.78 -13.25 -8.56
N ILE A 183 -18.30 -12.30 -7.78
CA ILE A 183 -17.92 -12.12 -6.39
C ILE A 183 -18.63 -13.19 -5.58
N PHE A 184 -17.88 -13.94 -4.79
CA PHE A 184 -18.47 -14.92 -3.88
C PHE A 184 -19.17 -14.19 -2.74
N HIS A 185 -20.49 -14.35 -2.65
CA HIS A 185 -21.28 -13.87 -1.52
C HIS A 185 -21.49 -15.00 -0.51
N SER A 186 -21.10 -14.76 0.74
CA SER A 186 -21.42 -15.68 1.84
C SER A 186 -22.89 -15.54 2.24
N ASP A 187 -23.61 -16.65 2.34
CA ASP A 187 -24.99 -16.67 2.90
C ASP A 187 -24.98 -16.39 4.41
N LYS A 188 -23.87 -16.60 5.08
CA LYS A 188 -23.66 -16.32 6.51
C LYS A 188 -22.87 -15.04 6.68
N GLN A 189 -23.30 -14.17 7.59
CA GLN A 189 -22.49 -13.03 7.99
C GLN A 189 -21.20 -13.52 8.66
N ILE A 190 -20.07 -12.96 8.22
CA ILE A 190 -18.72 -13.29 8.68
C ILE A 190 -18.13 -12.07 9.35
N LYS A 191 -17.58 -12.21 10.56
CA LYS A 191 -16.90 -11.15 11.29
C LYS A 191 -15.40 -11.19 11.00
N ILE A 192 -14.89 -10.12 10.39
CA ILE A 192 -13.44 -9.98 10.08
C ILE A 192 -12.88 -8.80 10.85
N VAL A 193 -11.78 -9.04 11.58
CA VAL A 193 -10.99 -7.96 12.15
C VAL A 193 -9.93 -7.56 11.13
N LEU A 194 -10.00 -6.30 10.68
CA LEU A 194 -8.99 -5.64 9.85
C LEU A 194 -8.00 -4.91 10.77
N TRP A 195 -6.78 -5.42 10.85
CA TRP A 195 -5.71 -4.79 11.61
C TRP A 195 -5.04 -3.73 10.76
N ASP A 196 -5.22 -2.46 11.15
CA ASP A 196 -4.89 -1.30 10.33
C ASP A 196 -3.45 -0.84 10.54
N PHE A 197 -2.61 -1.09 9.54
CA PHE A 197 -1.23 -0.59 9.42
C PHE A 197 -1.11 0.56 8.41
N GLY A 198 -2.23 1.08 7.93
CA GLY A 198 -2.38 2.02 6.82
C GLY A 198 -3.26 1.43 5.72
N ALA A 199 -4.40 0.87 6.12
CA ALA A 199 -5.32 0.19 5.25
C ALA A 199 -5.89 1.14 4.18
N LYS A 200 -5.87 0.70 2.94
CA LYS A 200 -6.65 1.32 1.87
C LYS A 200 -8.13 1.00 2.05
N TYR A 201 -8.98 1.97 1.75
CA TYR A 201 -10.43 1.84 1.87
C TYR A 201 -11.04 0.70 1.03
N ASN A 202 -10.36 0.31 -0.06
CA ASN A 202 -10.85 -0.81 -0.86
C ASN A 202 -10.69 -2.17 -0.19
N ILE A 203 -9.82 -2.33 0.80
CA ILE A 203 -9.73 -3.60 1.56
C ILE A 203 -11.03 -3.89 2.29
N PRO A 204 -11.54 -3.03 3.19
CA PRO A 204 -12.83 -3.27 3.83
C PRO A 204 -13.99 -3.31 2.82
N ARG A 205 -13.98 -2.47 1.76
CA ARG A 205 -15.01 -2.51 0.71
C ARG A 205 -15.10 -3.87 0.03
N GLU A 206 -13.96 -4.50 -0.30
CA GLU A 206 -13.93 -5.83 -0.92
C GLU A 206 -14.42 -6.94 0.03
N LEU A 207 -14.17 -6.82 1.33
CA LEU A 207 -14.69 -7.74 2.34
C LEU A 207 -16.21 -7.55 2.54
N GLU A 208 -16.68 -6.30 2.62
CA GLU A 208 -18.11 -5.96 2.78
C GLU A 208 -18.96 -6.41 1.59
N LYS A 209 -18.45 -6.33 0.35
CA LYS A 209 -19.09 -6.89 -0.86
C LYS A 209 -19.35 -8.39 -0.74
N ARG A 210 -18.59 -9.10 0.10
CA ARG A 210 -18.70 -10.55 0.35
C ARG A 210 -19.51 -10.90 1.59
N ASN A 211 -20.30 -9.93 2.08
CA ASN A 211 -21.15 -10.05 3.28
C ASN A 211 -20.35 -10.20 4.59
N ALA A 212 -19.14 -9.63 4.65
CA ALA A 212 -18.39 -9.55 5.89
C ALA A 212 -18.76 -8.31 6.70
N GLU A 213 -18.88 -8.48 8.02
CA GLU A 213 -18.83 -7.39 8.99
C GLU A 213 -17.36 -7.11 9.30
N VAL A 214 -16.89 -5.92 8.95
CA VAL A 214 -15.47 -5.54 9.13
C VAL A 214 -15.33 -4.64 10.35
N ILE A 215 -14.49 -5.08 11.29
CA ILE A 215 -14.08 -4.28 12.45
C ILE A 215 -12.63 -3.88 12.23
N THR A 216 -12.39 -2.59 11.93
CA THR A 216 -11.05 -2.06 11.77
C THR A 216 -10.49 -1.66 13.13
N VAL A 217 -9.31 -2.16 13.47
CA VAL A 217 -8.64 -1.91 14.75
C VAL A 217 -7.28 -1.23 14.54
N PRO A 218 -6.85 -0.34 15.46
CA PRO A 218 -5.55 0.31 15.40
C PRO A 218 -4.39 -0.67 15.43
N TYR A 219 -3.24 -0.25 14.87
CA TYR A 219 -1.98 -1.01 14.92
C TYR A 219 -1.57 -1.41 16.34
N SER A 220 -1.95 -0.61 17.35
CA SER A 220 -1.59 -0.79 18.74
C SER A 220 -2.37 -1.88 19.49
N TYR A 221 -3.37 -2.52 18.83
CA TYR A 221 -4.08 -3.64 19.44
C TYR A 221 -3.14 -4.83 19.63
N THR A 222 -3.36 -5.55 20.75
CA THR A 222 -2.68 -6.81 21.03
C THR A 222 -3.43 -7.99 20.38
N ALA A 223 -2.76 -9.14 20.29
CA ALA A 223 -3.39 -10.38 19.87
C ALA A 223 -4.62 -10.72 20.73
N ASP A 224 -4.50 -10.53 22.04
CA ASP A 224 -5.60 -10.78 22.99
C ASP A 224 -6.78 -9.84 22.75
N ASP A 225 -6.55 -8.57 22.43
CA ASP A 225 -7.63 -7.61 22.13
C ASP A 225 -8.37 -7.99 20.85
N ILE A 226 -7.63 -8.44 19.82
CA ILE A 226 -8.20 -8.94 18.58
C ILE A 226 -9.02 -10.20 18.83
N LEU A 227 -8.49 -11.17 19.57
CA LEU A 227 -9.20 -12.42 19.87
C LEU A 227 -10.45 -12.23 20.74
N LYS A 228 -10.47 -11.23 21.64
CA LYS A 228 -11.68 -10.86 22.41
C LYS A 228 -12.84 -10.39 21.55
N LEU A 229 -12.58 -9.89 20.33
CA LEU A 229 -13.62 -9.53 19.37
C LEU A 229 -14.28 -10.76 18.73
N ASP A 230 -13.79 -11.98 19.02
CA ASP A 230 -14.25 -13.26 18.46
C ASP A 230 -14.37 -13.22 16.93
N PRO A 231 -13.26 -12.96 16.20
CA PRO A 231 -13.29 -12.87 14.76
C PRO A 231 -13.42 -14.25 14.10
N ASP A 232 -14.03 -14.25 12.92
CA ASP A 232 -14.01 -15.42 12.03
C ASP A 232 -12.77 -15.46 11.15
N GLY A 233 -12.16 -14.30 10.91
CA GLY A 233 -10.92 -14.14 10.18
C GLY A 233 -10.21 -12.85 10.55
N ILE A 234 -8.91 -12.79 10.30
CA ILE A 234 -8.06 -11.61 10.53
C ILE A 234 -7.43 -11.19 9.21
N MET A 235 -7.62 -9.91 8.85
CA MET A 235 -6.96 -9.27 7.72
C MET A 235 -5.84 -8.38 8.22
N LEU A 236 -4.60 -8.62 7.77
CA LEU A 236 -3.45 -7.76 8.01
C LEU A 236 -3.31 -6.80 6.82
N SER A 237 -3.51 -5.51 7.05
CA SER A 237 -3.57 -4.54 5.96
C SER A 237 -2.20 -4.24 5.34
N ASN A 238 -2.23 -3.50 4.23
CA ASN A 238 -1.07 -2.80 3.70
C ASN A 238 -0.63 -1.66 4.63
N GLY A 239 0.53 -1.07 4.34
CA GLY A 239 1.05 0.08 5.08
C GLY A 239 2.43 0.52 4.62
N PRO A 240 2.94 1.66 5.15
CA PRO A 240 4.24 2.24 4.81
C PRO A 240 5.40 1.71 5.64
N GLY A 241 6.61 2.07 5.22
CA GLY A 241 7.84 1.99 6.00
C GLY A 241 8.61 0.69 5.85
N ASP A 242 9.62 0.52 6.71
CA ASP A 242 10.37 -0.73 6.83
C ASP A 242 9.58 -1.72 7.69
N PRO A 243 9.25 -2.92 7.18
CA PRO A 243 8.51 -3.90 7.98
C PRO A 243 9.25 -4.29 9.26
N ALA A 244 10.59 -4.32 9.25
CA ALA A 244 11.40 -4.71 10.40
C ALA A 244 11.34 -3.71 11.59
N ASP A 245 10.94 -2.47 11.35
CA ASP A 245 10.79 -1.46 12.41
C ASP A 245 9.57 -1.73 13.30
N ASN A 246 8.62 -2.55 12.85
CA ASN A 246 7.36 -2.85 13.54
C ASN A 246 7.47 -4.03 14.52
N THR A 247 8.51 -4.06 15.35
CA THR A 247 8.83 -5.20 16.22
C THR A 247 7.70 -5.59 17.18
N GLY A 248 6.96 -4.59 17.71
CA GLY A 248 5.80 -4.82 18.58
C GLY A 248 4.66 -5.55 17.85
N VAL A 249 4.29 -5.09 16.65
CA VAL A 249 3.25 -5.71 15.82
C VAL A 249 3.66 -7.12 15.39
N ILE A 250 4.93 -7.32 15.01
CA ILE A 250 5.47 -8.64 14.64
C ILE A 250 5.32 -9.64 15.82
N ALA A 251 5.62 -9.20 17.04
CA ALA A 251 5.47 -10.03 18.23
C ALA A 251 4.00 -10.39 18.50
N GLU A 252 3.08 -9.48 18.30
CA GLU A 252 1.65 -9.75 18.47
C GLU A 252 1.11 -10.67 17.35
N ILE A 253 1.54 -10.51 16.10
CA ILE A 253 1.21 -11.45 15.02
C ILE A 253 1.74 -12.87 15.35
N ALA A 254 2.94 -12.99 15.92
CA ALA A 254 3.48 -14.27 16.35
C ALA A 254 2.61 -14.95 17.42
N LYS A 255 1.98 -14.20 18.32
CA LYS A 255 1.00 -14.73 19.29
C LYS A 255 -0.28 -15.24 18.59
N LEU A 256 -0.80 -14.53 17.59
CA LEU A 256 -1.95 -15.01 16.80
C LEU A 256 -1.62 -16.29 16.03
N VAL A 257 -0.42 -16.39 15.50
CA VAL A 257 0.08 -17.63 14.87
C VAL A 257 0.13 -18.76 15.88
N GLN A 258 0.71 -18.53 17.07
CA GLN A 258 0.78 -19.54 18.13
C GLN A 258 -0.61 -19.98 18.60
N TYR A 259 -1.56 -19.02 18.73
CA TYR A 259 -2.97 -19.35 19.02
C TYR A 259 -3.53 -20.36 17.99
N ASN A 260 -3.30 -20.15 16.70
CA ASN A 260 -3.77 -21.05 15.65
C ASN A 260 -3.09 -22.44 15.73
N ILE A 261 -1.80 -22.52 16.02
CA ILE A 261 -1.05 -23.77 16.23
C ILE A 261 -1.64 -24.54 17.42
N ASP A 262 -1.87 -23.88 18.55
CA ASP A 262 -2.44 -24.48 19.75
C ASP A 262 -3.90 -24.89 19.53
N ALA A 263 -4.67 -24.12 18.80
CA ALA A 263 -6.04 -24.44 18.42
C ALA A 263 -6.10 -25.70 17.55
N GLN A 264 -5.23 -25.82 16.56
CA GLN A 264 -5.12 -27.02 15.73
C GLN A 264 -4.77 -28.25 16.57
N ALA A 265 -3.77 -28.16 17.44
CA ALA A 265 -3.33 -29.26 18.30
C ALA A 265 -4.42 -29.72 19.29
N SER A 266 -5.30 -28.81 19.71
CA SER A 266 -6.40 -29.08 20.67
C SER A 266 -7.76 -29.31 20.01
N GLY A 267 -7.84 -29.33 18.68
CA GLY A 267 -9.09 -29.51 17.94
C GLY A 267 -10.07 -28.32 18.11
N LYS A 268 -9.55 -27.13 18.41
CA LYS A 268 -10.35 -25.90 18.54
C LYS A 268 -10.41 -25.14 17.22
N LYS A 269 -11.32 -24.17 17.14
CA LYS A 269 -11.47 -23.27 15.98
C LYS A 269 -10.20 -22.46 15.78
N MET A 270 -9.57 -22.58 14.61
CA MET A 270 -8.53 -21.67 14.14
C MET A 270 -9.17 -20.42 13.53
N VAL A 271 -8.41 -19.32 13.49
CA VAL A 271 -8.82 -18.06 12.86
C VAL A 271 -7.96 -17.82 11.63
N PRO A 272 -8.51 -17.95 10.40
CA PRO A 272 -7.79 -17.71 9.16
C PRO A 272 -7.20 -16.29 9.09
N ILE A 273 -5.99 -16.19 8.53
CA ILE A 273 -5.25 -14.93 8.40
C ILE A 273 -4.94 -14.67 6.92
N PHE A 274 -5.24 -13.46 6.44
CA PHE A 274 -4.81 -12.97 5.14
C PHE A 274 -4.02 -11.68 5.29
N GLY A 275 -2.81 -11.60 4.71
CA GLY A 275 -1.93 -10.42 4.74
C GLY A 275 -1.70 -9.82 3.37
N ILE A 276 -1.81 -8.48 3.25
CA ILE A 276 -1.57 -7.73 2.02
C ILE A 276 -0.39 -6.78 2.21
N CYS A 277 0.57 -6.79 1.30
CA CYS A 277 1.73 -5.90 1.19
C CYS A 277 2.53 -5.85 2.51
N LEU A 278 2.40 -4.82 3.33
CA LEU A 278 3.05 -4.77 4.65
C LEU A 278 2.58 -5.93 5.54
N GLY A 279 1.29 -6.26 5.53
CA GLY A 279 0.74 -7.40 6.28
C GLY A 279 1.35 -8.75 5.87
N HIS A 280 1.67 -8.93 4.58
CA HIS A 280 2.44 -10.08 4.10
C HIS A 280 3.84 -10.11 4.71
N GLN A 281 4.54 -8.98 4.71
CA GLN A 281 5.90 -8.87 5.24
C GLN A 281 5.94 -9.08 6.75
N LEU A 282 5.00 -8.49 7.49
CA LEU A 282 4.89 -8.65 8.95
C LEU A 282 4.57 -10.09 9.36
N LEU A 283 3.65 -10.76 8.63
CA LEU A 283 3.36 -12.17 8.87
C LEU A 283 4.57 -13.05 8.58
N ALA A 284 5.29 -12.79 7.50
CA ALA A 284 6.52 -13.51 7.17
C ALA A 284 7.62 -13.33 8.25
N LEU A 285 7.81 -12.09 8.73
CA LEU A 285 8.76 -11.79 9.82
C LEU A 285 8.35 -12.47 11.13
N ALA A 286 7.06 -12.46 11.49
CA ALA A 286 6.54 -13.17 12.66
C ALA A 286 6.75 -14.69 12.58
N ARG A 287 6.92 -15.22 11.37
CA ARG A 287 7.22 -16.63 11.09
C ARG A 287 8.71 -16.92 10.89
N GLY A 288 9.59 -15.96 11.20
CA GLY A 288 11.06 -16.12 11.14
C GLY A 288 11.68 -15.93 9.76
N CYS A 289 10.91 -15.49 8.76
CA CYS A 289 11.47 -15.08 7.47
C CYS A 289 12.21 -13.74 7.60
N LYS A 290 12.91 -13.34 6.54
CA LYS A 290 13.62 -12.06 6.47
C LYS A 290 13.08 -11.21 5.34
N THR A 291 13.21 -9.90 5.48
CA THR A 291 12.91 -8.92 4.42
C THR A 291 14.17 -8.20 3.98
N SER A 292 14.16 -7.64 2.78
CA SER A 292 15.22 -6.81 2.25
C SER A 292 14.68 -5.65 1.46
N LYS A 293 15.39 -4.51 1.49
CA LYS A 293 15.04 -3.34 0.68
C LYS A 293 15.37 -3.60 -0.78
N LEU A 294 14.44 -3.34 -1.67
CA LEU A 294 14.64 -3.37 -3.11
C LEU A 294 15.34 -2.10 -3.60
N LYS A 295 16.09 -2.18 -4.70
CA LYS A 295 16.84 -1.05 -5.24
C LYS A 295 15.97 0.17 -5.54
N TYR A 296 14.79 -0.05 -6.16
CA TYR A 296 13.83 1.01 -6.47
C TYR A 296 12.38 0.61 -6.17
N GLY A 297 12.16 -0.62 -5.71
CA GLY A 297 10.83 -1.15 -5.39
C GLY A 297 9.96 -1.47 -6.61
N HIS A 298 8.79 -2.01 -6.35
CA HIS A 298 7.75 -2.23 -7.36
C HIS A 298 6.60 -1.23 -7.13
N ARG A 299 6.31 -0.39 -8.14
CA ARG A 299 5.22 0.59 -8.09
C ARG A 299 4.58 0.77 -9.45
N GLY A 300 3.29 0.47 -9.53
CA GLY A 300 2.49 0.55 -10.76
C GLY A 300 1.51 -0.60 -10.92
N GLY A 301 0.64 -0.53 -11.92
CA GLY A 301 -0.41 -1.51 -12.21
C GLY A 301 -0.05 -2.52 -13.31
N ASN A 302 1.22 -2.77 -13.59
CA ASN A 302 1.68 -3.57 -14.73
C ASN A 302 2.73 -4.63 -14.36
N HIS A 303 2.72 -5.10 -13.12
CA HIS A 303 3.67 -6.09 -12.64
C HIS A 303 3.14 -7.53 -12.84
N PRO A 304 3.81 -8.36 -13.67
CA PRO A 304 3.39 -9.74 -13.89
C PRO A 304 3.83 -10.62 -12.72
N VAL A 305 2.87 -11.27 -12.08
CA VAL A 305 3.09 -12.20 -10.97
C VAL A 305 2.63 -13.59 -11.38
N LYS A 306 3.47 -14.60 -11.16
CA LYS A 306 3.16 -15.99 -11.48
C LYS A 306 2.76 -16.76 -10.23
N GLU A 307 1.61 -17.40 -10.28
CA GLU A 307 1.17 -18.38 -9.30
C GLU A 307 1.95 -19.70 -9.50
N VAL A 308 2.53 -20.20 -8.42
CA VAL A 308 3.40 -21.38 -8.48
C VAL A 308 2.61 -22.66 -8.78
N GLU A 309 1.43 -22.80 -8.17
CA GLU A 309 0.61 -24.01 -8.25
C GLU A 309 0.03 -24.21 -9.65
N THR A 310 -0.56 -23.19 -10.24
CA THR A 310 -1.24 -23.29 -11.54
C THR A 310 -0.36 -22.90 -12.72
N GLY A 311 0.74 -22.18 -12.46
CA GLY A 311 1.60 -21.61 -13.49
C GLY A 311 0.99 -20.39 -14.22
N ARG A 312 -0.20 -19.91 -13.82
CA ARG A 312 -0.85 -18.73 -14.41
C ARG A 312 -0.07 -17.46 -14.05
N VAL A 313 -0.12 -16.51 -14.97
CA VAL A 313 0.44 -15.17 -14.74
C VAL A 313 -0.71 -14.18 -14.64
N PHE A 314 -0.70 -13.38 -13.60
CA PHE A 314 -1.63 -12.29 -13.35
C PHE A 314 -0.90 -10.95 -13.47
N ILE A 315 -1.58 -9.94 -13.95
CA ILE A 315 -1.08 -8.57 -13.90
C ILE A 315 -1.56 -7.95 -12.58
N THR A 316 -0.64 -7.34 -11.83
CA THR A 316 -0.91 -6.88 -10.48
C THR A 316 -0.57 -5.41 -10.28
N SER A 317 -1.27 -4.79 -9.36
CA SER A 317 -0.93 -3.47 -8.82
C SER A 317 0.01 -3.63 -7.64
N GLN A 318 1.09 -2.84 -7.61
CA GLN A 318 2.11 -2.93 -6.57
C GLN A 318 2.55 -1.56 -6.07
N ASN A 319 2.87 -1.47 -4.79
CA ASN A 319 3.48 -0.30 -4.15
C ASN A 319 4.28 -0.74 -2.93
N HIS A 320 5.50 -1.24 -3.14
CA HIS A 320 6.38 -1.64 -2.03
C HIS A 320 7.85 -1.41 -2.34
N GLY A 321 8.63 -1.08 -1.29
CA GLY A 321 10.08 -0.91 -1.35
C GLY A 321 10.86 -2.05 -0.71
N TYR A 322 10.18 -3.00 -0.06
CA TYR A 322 10.76 -4.16 0.60
C TYR A 322 10.12 -5.44 0.07
N ALA A 323 10.83 -6.55 0.13
CA ALA A 323 10.32 -7.87 -0.23
C ALA A 323 10.79 -8.93 0.77
N VAL A 324 9.98 -9.99 0.93
CA VAL A 324 10.36 -11.18 1.71
C VAL A 324 11.41 -11.98 0.93
N GLN A 325 12.47 -12.43 1.63
CA GLN A 325 13.47 -13.34 1.07
C GLN A 325 12.90 -14.76 1.05
N CYS A 326 12.80 -15.38 -0.11
CA CYS A 326 12.19 -16.71 -0.27
C CYS A 326 13.16 -17.84 -0.56
N ASP A 327 14.49 -17.58 -0.59
CA ASP A 327 15.49 -18.61 -0.90
C ASP A 327 15.55 -19.72 0.15
N ASN A 328 15.14 -19.45 1.40
CA ASN A 328 15.16 -20.38 2.51
C ASN A 328 13.88 -20.24 3.36
N LEU A 329 12.72 -20.49 2.75
CA LEU A 329 11.47 -20.51 3.51
C LEU A 329 11.45 -21.68 4.51
N PRO A 330 10.90 -21.47 5.72
CA PRO A 330 10.66 -22.57 6.66
C PRO A 330 9.77 -23.67 6.05
N SER A 331 9.88 -24.90 6.52
CA SER A 331 9.16 -26.06 5.98
C SER A 331 7.62 -25.91 5.96
N PHE A 332 7.09 -25.10 6.86
CA PHE A 332 5.66 -24.79 6.95
C PHE A 332 5.21 -23.64 6.02
N ALA A 333 6.13 -23.00 5.30
CA ALA A 333 5.84 -21.89 4.37
C ALA A 333 6.17 -22.32 2.94
N LYS A 334 5.23 -22.07 2.02
CA LYS A 334 5.39 -22.36 0.59
C LYS A 334 5.27 -21.08 -0.21
N LEU A 335 6.20 -20.90 -1.15
CA LEU A 335 6.08 -19.81 -2.13
C LEU A 335 4.81 -20.03 -2.97
N ALA A 336 3.88 -19.09 -2.90
CA ALA A 336 2.62 -19.14 -3.64
C ALA A 336 2.69 -18.32 -4.93
N PHE A 337 3.35 -17.17 -4.87
CA PHE A 337 3.49 -16.24 -6.00
C PHE A 337 4.91 -15.68 -6.07
N TYR A 338 5.40 -15.45 -7.29
CA TYR A 338 6.65 -14.72 -7.52
C TYR A 338 6.53 -13.75 -8.72
N ASN A 339 7.28 -12.66 -8.68
CA ASN A 339 7.35 -11.71 -9.79
C ASN A 339 8.03 -12.37 -11.00
N SER A 340 7.38 -12.28 -12.18
CA SER A 340 7.89 -12.94 -13.38
C SER A 340 9.18 -12.30 -13.89
N ASN A 341 9.43 -11.01 -13.57
CA ASN A 341 10.58 -10.26 -14.08
C ASN A 341 11.86 -10.53 -13.27
N ASP A 342 11.78 -10.40 -11.94
CA ASP A 342 12.98 -10.44 -11.07
C ASP A 342 12.96 -11.56 -10.01
N LYS A 343 11.90 -12.37 -9.99
CA LYS A 343 11.73 -13.54 -9.10
C LYS A 343 11.57 -13.20 -7.63
N THR A 344 11.31 -11.94 -7.27
CA THR A 344 10.97 -11.57 -5.90
C THR A 344 9.75 -12.35 -5.41
N CYS A 345 9.70 -12.60 -4.09
CA CYS A 345 8.56 -13.25 -3.44
C CYS A 345 7.34 -12.32 -3.50
N GLU A 346 6.25 -12.84 -4.03
CA GLU A 346 4.99 -12.10 -4.19
C GLU A 346 3.83 -12.72 -3.40
N GLY A 347 4.07 -13.83 -2.70
CA GLY A 347 3.09 -14.43 -1.84
C GLY A 347 3.52 -15.75 -1.22
N ILE A 348 3.00 -16.01 -0.02
CA ILE A 348 3.30 -17.20 0.77
C ILE A 348 1.99 -17.83 1.25
N THR A 349 1.92 -19.16 1.21
CA THR A 349 0.89 -19.96 1.86
C THR A 349 1.53 -20.73 3.01
N TYR A 350 0.89 -20.74 4.18
CA TYR A 350 1.33 -21.47 5.36
C TYR A 350 0.56 -22.79 5.47
N THR A 351 1.26 -23.88 5.79
CA THR A 351 0.69 -25.24 5.74
C THR A 351 0.25 -25.77 7.10
N ASP A 352 0.71 -25.15 8.16
CA ASP A 352 0.44 -25.50 9.55
C ASP A 352 -0.66 -24.64 10.22
N ILE A 353 -1.08 -23.58 9.56
CA ILE A 353 -2.18 -22.72 9.99
C ILE A 353 -2.98 -22.27 8.75
N PRO A 354 -4.26 -21.88 8.88
CA PRO A 354 -5.06 -21.40 7.77
C PRO A 354 -4.68 -19.95 7.41
N ALA A 355 -3.48 -19.73 6.88
CA ALA A 355 -2.97 -18.42 6.54
C ALA A 355 -2.32 -18.38 5.16
N PHE A 356 -2.49 -17.24 4.49
CA PHE A 356 -1.74 -16.89 3.28
C PHE A 356 -1.56 -15.37 3.17
N SER A 357 -0.63 -14.96 2.33
CA SER A 357 -0.36 -13.53 2.17
C SER A 357 0.19 -13.23 0.78
N VAL A 358 -0.03 -12.00 0.32
CA VAL A 358 0.45 -11.51 -0.98
C VAL A 358 1.11 -10.15 -0.84
N GLN A 359 2.15 -9.91 -1.64
CA GLN A 359 2.89 -8.66 -1.67
C GLN A 359 2.18 -7.58 -2.48
N PHE A 360 1.47 -7.96 -3.54
CA PHE A 360 0.70 -7.08 -4.40
C PHE A 360 -0.67 -6.73 -3.79
N HIS A 361 -1.41 -5.83 -4.46
CA HIS A 361 -2.67 -5.26 -4.00
C HIS A 361 -3.87 -5.83 -4.76
N PRO A 362 -4.53 -6.90 -4.28
CA PRO A 362 -5.71 -7.47 -4.94
C PRO A 362 -6.97 -6.59 -4.81
N GLU A 363 -6.96 -5.59 -3.93
CA GLU A 363 -8.00 -4.59 -3.73
C GLU A 363 -7.93 -3.42 -4.71
N ALA A 364 -6.85 -3.30 -5.49
CA ALA A 364 -6.61 -2.13 -6.34
C ALA A 364 -7.74 -1.92 -7.35
N CYS A 365 -8.28 -0.71 -7.43
CA CYS A 365 -9.34 -0.33 -8.37
C CYS A 365 -8.84 0.54 -9.53
N GLY A 366 -7.77 1.30 -9.37
CA GLY A 366 -7.12 2.08 -10.43
C GLY A 366 -6.22 1.25 -11.37
N GLY A 367 -6.23 -0.08 -11.26
CA GLY A 367 -5.38 -1.01 -11.98
C GLY A 367 -6.08 -2.32 -12.33
N PRO A 368 -5.32 -3.39 -12.61
CA PRO A 368 -5.87 -4.70 -12.95
C PRO A 368 -6.63 -5.33 -11.78
N HIS A 369 -7.73 -6.01 -12.09
CA HIS A 369 -8.57 -6.73 -11.13
C HIS A 369 -8.33 -8.24 -11.12
N ASP A 370 -7.28 -8.71 -11.78
CA ASP A 370 -7.00 -10.13 -12.05
C ASP A 370 -6.90 -10.98 -10.79
N THR A 371 -6.55 -10.38 -9.65
CA THR A 371 -6.27 -11.08 -8.39
C THR A 371 -7.32 -10.87 -7.29
N ASN A 372 -8.43 -10.21 -7.62
CA ASN A 372 -9.52 -9.92 -6.66
C ASN A 372 -10.14 -11.20 -6.06
N PHE A 373 -10.06 -12.35 -6.78
CA PHE A 373 -10.51 -13.67 -6.28
C PHE A 373 -9.82 -14.12 -4.99
N LEU A 374 -8.71 -13.50 -4.59
CA LEU A 374 -8.04 -13.81 -3.34
C LEU A 374 -8.87 -13.44 -2.10
N PHE A 375 -9.76 -12.46 -2.22
CA PHE A 375 -10.76 -12.19 -1.19
C PHE A 375 -11.76 -13.33 -1.10
N ASP A 376 -12.21 -13.91 -2.24
CA ASP A 376 -13.10 -15.08 -2.26
C ASP A 376 -12.42 -16.28 -1.57
N LYS A 377 -11.14 -16.51 -1.88
CA LYS A 377 -10.33 -17.56 -1.23
C LYS A 377 -10.27 -17.35 0.29
N PHE A 378 -10.11 -16.12 0.76
CA PHE A 378 -10.07 -15.82 2.18
C PHE A 378 -11.43 -16.14 2.86
N ILE A 379 -12.55 -15.71 2.27
CA ILE A 379 -13.89 -16.02 2.77
C ILE A 379 -14.14 -17.52 2.79
N GLN A 380 -13.76 -18.25 1.73
CA GLN A 380 -13.89 -19.72 1.69
C GLN A 380 -13.07 -20.41 2.77
N ASN A 381 -11.84 -19.95 3.03
CA ASN A 381 -11.03 -20.45 4.15
C ASN A 381 -11.72 -20.27 5.50
N ILE A 382 -12.37 -19.11 5.71
CA ILE A 382 -13.13 -18.83 6.93
C ILE A 382 -14.29 -19.81 7.07
N LEU A 383 -15.09 -20.01 6.01
CA LEU A 383 -16.25 -20.89 6.03
C LEU A 383 -15.84 -22.34 6.29
N THR A 384 -14.82 -22.83 5.62
CA THR A 384 -14.27 -24.18 5.82
C THR A 384 -13.82 -24.42 7.26
N ASN A 385 -13.18 -23.42 7.88
CA ASN A 385 -12.76 -23.53 9.30
C ASN A 385 -13.93 -23.41 10.30
N LYS A 386 -15.05 -22.82 9.90
CA LYS A 386 -16.29 -22.81 10.69
C LYS A 386 -17.03 -24.14 10.67
N GLU A 387 -16.95 -24.89 9.58
CA GLU A 387 -17.65 -26.16 9.37
C GLU A 387 -16.87 -27.40 9.88
N ALA A 388 -15.57 -27.22 10.11
CA ALA A 388 -14.69 -28.30 10.64
C ALA A 388 -14.91 -28.60 12.14
N LYS A 389 -16.09 -28.28 12.70
CA LYS A 389 -16.48 -28.54 14.09
C LYS A 389 -17.26 -29.86 14.23
#